data_c362ea331569bb073118c3f0fd2731f7
#
_entry.id   c362ea331569bb073118c3f0fd2731f7
#
_cell.length_a   1.000
_cell.length_b   1.000
_cell.length_c   1.000
_cell.angle_alpha   90.00
_cell.angle_beta   90.00
_cell.angle_gamma   90.00
#
_symmetry.space_group_name_H-M   'P 1'
#
loop_
_entity.id
_entity.type
_entity.pdbx_description
1 polymer ?
#
loop_
_entity_poly.entity_id
_entity_poly.type
_entity_poly.pdbx_seq_one_letter_code
_entity_poly.pdbx_strand_id
1 'polypeptide(L)'
;MMITIILVVVSVVILLCLLFLLSYKAFKILHIRNLTNNSLLIETSKGEIEYTLRGEQGPILLNLHGSPGGYDQTMEPGKNYRILTPSRPGYLRTALSNGLSPEEQADCFKALLDALEINKVFVMGVSGGGPSSMQFAARFPQNVYGLILFEAVSYSQDFTKEDEELIDASDF
;
A
#
# COMPACT_ATOMS: atom_id res chain seq x y z
N MET A 1 -18.87 -25.08 46.48
CA MET A 1 -19.79 -24.36 45.58
C MET A 1 -19.11 -23.14 44.93
N MET A 2 -18.57 -22.17 45.68
CA MET A 2 -17.91 -20.96 45.13
C MET A 2 -16.68 -21.28 44.20
N ILE A 3 -15.79 -22.16 44.63
CA ILE A 3 -14.60 -22.56 43.83
C ILE A 3 -15.03 -23.21 42.51
N THR A 4 -16.03 -24.05 42.50
CA THR A 4 -16.53 -24.71 41.29
C THR A 4 -17.09 -23.69 40.30
N ILE A 5 -17.82 -22.68 40.79
CA ILE A 5 -18.32 -21.59 39.95
C ILE A 5 -17.18 -20.78 39.35
N ILE A 6 -16.15 -20.44 40.13
CA ILE A 6 -14.97 -19.73 39.64
C ILE A 6 -14.25 -20.54 38.56
N LEU A 7 -14.05 -21.83 38.76
CA LEU A 7 -13.39 -22.70 37.76
C LEU A 7 -14.20 -22.77 36.46
N VAL A 8 -15.52 -22.86 36.53
CA VAL A 8 -16.39 -22.86 35.34
C VAL A 8 -16.28 -21.53 34.61
N VAL A 9 -16.37 -20.40 35.33
CA VAL A 9 -16.25 -19.07 34.69
C VAL A 9 -14.90 -18.91 34.04
N VAL A 10 -13.81 -19.27 34.70
CA VAL A 10 -12.44 -19.20 34.12
C VAL A 10 -12.33 -20.09 32.88
N SER A 11 -12.88 -21.32 32.93
CA SER A 11 -12.85 -22.22 31.77
C SER A 11 -13.63 -21.65 30.56
N VAL A 12 -14.77 -21.05 30.80
CA VAL A 12 -15.57 -20.38 29.75
C VAL A 12 -14.81 -19.20 29.17
N VAL A 13 -14.18 -18.36 29.97
CA VAL A 13 -13.39 -17.22 29.50
C VAL A 13 -12.22 -17.69 28.64
N ILE A 14 -11.49 -18.72 29.10
CA ILE A 14 -10.38 -19.31 28.32
C ILE A 14 -10.89 -19.83 26.97
N LEU A 15 -12.02 -20.55 26.97
CA LEU A 15 -12.61 -21.07 25.73
C LEU A 15 -12.99 -19.93 24.77
N LEU A 16 -13.61 -18.88 25.26
CA LEU A 16 -13.98 -17.71 24.45
C LEU A 16 -12.74 -17.01 23.87
N CYS A 17 -11.68 -16.85 24.66
CA CYS A 17 -10.40 -16.30 24.19
C CYS A 17 -9.78 -17.17 23.08
N LEU A 18 -9.78 -18.49 23.24
CA LEU A 18 -9.28 -19.42 22.24
C LEU A 18 -10.11 -19.35 20.94
N LEU A 19 -11.43 -19.31 21.04
CA LEU A 19 -12.30 -19.17 19.87
C LEU A 19 -12.08 -17.84 19.16
N PHE A 20 -11.89 -16.75 19.90
CA PHE A 20 -11.56 -15.45 19.32
C PHE A 20 -10.22 -15.47 18.58
N LEU A 21 -9.16 -16.04 19.19
CA LEU A 21 -7.84 -16.16 18.56
C LEU A 21 -7.87 -17.01 17.29
N LEU A 22 -8.63 -18.12 17.30
CA LEU A 22 -8.78 -18.98 16.11
C LEU A 22 -9.55 -18.25 15.00
N SER A 23 -10.62 -17.55 15.35
CA SER A 23 -11.41 -16.76 14.41
C SER A 23 -10.58 -15.63 13.80
N TYR A 24 -9.78 -14.93 14.61
CA TYR A 24 -8.87 -13.89 14.16
C TYR A 24 -7.80 -14.43 13.20
N LYS A 25 -7.18 -15.58 13.53
CA LYS A 25 -6.21 -16.23 12.64
C LYS A 25 -6.85 -16.64 11.31
N ALA A 26 -8.03 -17.23 11.34
CA ALA A 26 -8.76 -17.61 10.13
C ALA A 26 -9.09 -16.39 9.27
N PHE A 27 -9.61 -15.32 9.89
CA PHE A 27 -9.89 -14.06 9.22
C PHE A 27 -8.62 -13.48 8.57
N LYS A 28 -7.51 -13.41 9.31
CA LYS A 28 -6.23 -12.90 8.78
C LYS A 28 -5.74 -13.70 7.57
N ILE A 29 -5.78 -15.05 7.64
CA ILE A 29 -5.36 -15.92 6.54
C ILE A 29 -6.24 -15.69 5.30
N LEU A 30 -7.56 -15.65 5.47
CA LEU A 30 -8.49 -15.43 4.37
C LEU A 30 -8.31 -14.04 3.76
N HIS A 31 -8.10 -13.03 4.59
CA HIS A 31 -7.88 -11.65 4.12
C HIS A 31 -6.59 -11.50 3.32
N ILE A 32 -5.47 -12.02 3.85
CA ILE A 32 -4.18 -12.03 3.14
C ILE A 32 -4.29 -12.79 1.81
N ARG A 33 -4.93 -13.97 1.82
CA ARG A 33 -5.13 -14.75 0.60
C ARG A 33 -5.94 -14.00 -0.44
N ASN A 34 -6.99 -13.29 -0.01
CA ASN A 34 -7.81 -12.47 -0.91
C ASN A 34 -6.98 -11.32 -1.52
N LEU A 35 -6.17 -10.64 -0.72
CA LEU A 35 -5.26 -9.61 -1.21
C LEU A 35 -4.29 -10.18 -2.25
N THR A 36 -3.61 -11.30 -1.98
CA THR A 36 -2.64 -11.88 -2.92
C THR A 36 -3.26 -12.39 -4.22
N ASN A 37 -4.53 -12.78 -4.23
CA ASN A 37 -5.22 -13.28 -5.42
C ASN A 37 -5.72 -12.17 -6.35
N ASN A 38 -5.81 -10.93 -5.87
CA ASN A 38 -6.37 -9.80 -6.62
C ASN A 38 -5.31 -8.83 -7.16
N SER A 39 -4.03 -9.19 -7.06
CA SER A 39 -2.91 -8.41 -7.59
C SER A 39 -1.99 -9.25 -8.44
N LEU A 40 -1.21 -8.58 -9.26
CA LEU A 40 -0.18 -9.14 -10.12
C LEU A 40 1.20 -8.83 -9.55
N LEU A 41 2.18 -9.65 -9.90
CA LEU A 41 3.59 -9.43 -9.62
C LEU A 41 4.33 -9.32 -10.94
N ILE A 42 5.29 -8.41 -11.02
CA ILE A 42 6.17 -8.26 -12.17
C ILE A 42 7.59 -8.02 -11.71
N GLU A 43 8.52 -8.73 -12.33
CA GLU A 43 9.95 -8.52 -12.12
C GLU A 43 10.40 -7.27 -12.87
N THR A 44 11.17 -6.42 -12.21
CA THR A 44 11.69 -5.16 -12.76
C THR A 44 13.17 -5.01 -12.46
N SER A 45 13.82 -4.01 -13.05
CA SER A 45 15.21 -3.65 -12.72
C SER A 45 15.42 -3.21 -11.25
N LYS A 46 14.34 -2.96 -10.51
CA LYS A 46 14.34 -2.58 -9.08
C LYS A 46 13.83 -3.70 -8.18
N GLY A 47 13.63 -4.92 -8.70
CA GLY A 47 13.05 -6.06 -8.02
C GLY A 47 11.58 -6.26 -8.36
N GLU A 48 10.97 -7.26 -7.70
CA GLU A 48 9.58 -7.61 -7.91
C GLU A 48 8.63 -6.54 -7.34
N ILE A 49 7.66 -6.13 -8.14
CA ILE A 49 6.66 -5.12 -7.75
C ILE A 49 5.26 -5.72 -7.87
N GLU A 50 4.48 -5.56 -6.80
CA GLU A 50 3.07 -5.89 -6.80
C GLU A 50 2.25 -4.72 -7.32
N TYR A 51 1.24 -5.02 -8.17
CA TYR A 51 0.38 -4.00 -8.75
C TYR A 51 -0.98 -4.55 -9.16
N THR A 52 -1.90 -3.66 -9.46
CA THR A 52 -3.11 -3.93 -10.24
C THR A 52 -3.23 -2.94 -11.38
N LEU A 53 -3.77 -3.41 -12.51
CA LEU A 53 -4.12 -2.56 -13.65
C LEU A 53 -5.59 -2.81 -13.98
N ARG A 54 -6.43 -1.80 -13.77
CA ARG A 54 -7.86 -1.85 -14.00
C ARG A 54 -8.28 -0.94 -15.14
N GLY A 55 -9.37 -1.30 -15.81
CA GLY A 55 -9.89 -0.60 -16.98
C GLY A 55 -9.41 -1.24 -18.29
N GLU A 56 -10.20 -1.04 -19.37
CA GLU A 56 -9.97 -1.71 -20.64
C GLU A 56 -9.22 -0.83 -21.65
N GLN A 57 -9.46 0.48 -21.64
CA GLN A 57 -8.95 1.39 -22.66
C GLN A 57 -8.64 2.80 -22.12
N GLY A 58 -7.95 3.60 -22.93
CA GLY A 58 -7.62 4.99 -22.64
C GLY A 58 -6.29 5.18 -21.90
N PRO A 59 -5.95 6.42 -21.56
CA PRO A 59 -4.72 6.75 -20.86
C PRO A 59 -4.70 6.10 -19.47
N ILE A 60 -3.50 5.93 -18.95
CA ILE A 60 -3.27 5.32 -17.64
C ILE A 60 -3.07 6.40 -16.59
N LEU A 61 -3.77 6.25 -15.45
CA LEU A 61 -3.52 6.97 -14.22
C LEU A 61 -2.66 6.06 -13.31
N LEU A 62 -1.42 6.45 -13.07
CA LEU A 62 -0.56 5.84 -12.04
C LEU A 62 -1.00 6.38 -10.69
N ASN A 63 -1.65 5.54 -9.89
CA ASN A 63 -2.16 5.88 -8.56
C ASN A 63 -1.16 5.45 -7.50
N LEU A 64 -0.50 6.39 -6.85
CA LEU A 64 0.42 6.16 -5.75
C LEU A 64 -0.32 6.36 -4.42
N HIS A 65 -0.64 5.23 -3.79
CA HIS A 65 -1.52 5.15 -2.62
C HIS A 65 -0.95 5.82 -1.36
N GLY A 66 -1.84 6.14 -0.42
CA GLY A 66 -1.51 6.66 0.91
C GLY A 66 -1.01 5.58 1.87
N SER A 67 -0.96 5.90 3.17
CA SER A 67 -0.60 4.99 4.26
C SER A 67 -1.78 4.89 5.24
N PRO A 68 -2.06 3.69 5.79
CA PRO A 68 -1.58 2.38 5.35
C PRO A 68 -2.31 1.91 4.09
N GLY A 69 -1.69 1.06 3.27
CA GLY A 69 -2.37 0.50 2.10
C GLY A 69 -1.44 -0.19 1.12
N GLY A 70 -1.92 -0.42 -0.08
CA GLY A 70 -1.21 -1.04 -1.18
C GLY A 70 -1.98 -0.89 -2.47
N TYR A 71 -1.80 -1.81 -3.39
CA TYR A 71 -2.54 -1.85 -4.66
C TYR A 71 -4.07 -1.85 -4.46
N ASP A 72 -4.54 -2.31 -3.31
CA ASP A 72 -5.96 -2.39 -2.93
C ASP A 72 -6.60 -1.01 -2.69
N GLN A 73 -5.81 0.04 -2.52
CA GLN A 73 -6.29 1.43 -2.55
C GLN A 73 -6.49 1.96 -3.99
N THR A 74 -6.76 1.06 -4.93
CA THR A 74 -7.15 1.45 -6.27
C THR A 74 -8.58 1.97 -6.31
N MET A 75 -8.86 2.84 -7.27
CA MET A 75 -10.21 3.32 -7.55
C MET A 75 -10.86 2.48 -8.66
N GLU A 76 -12.18 2.58 -8.78
CA GLU A 76 -12.86 2.03 -9.94
C GLU A 76 -12.57 2.90 -11.17
N PRO A 77 -12.07 2.31 -12.27
CA PRO A 77 -11.79 3.05 -13.48
C PRO A 77 -13.08 3.53 -14.13
N GLY A 78 -13.05 4.73 -14.67
CA GLY A 78 -14.10 5.17 -15.59
C GLY A 78 -14.02 4.43 -16.93
N LYS A 79 -14.98 4.70 -17.83
CA LYS A 79 -15.04 4.03 -19.13
C LYS A 79 -13.87 4.37 -20.08
N ASN A 80 -13.17 5.46 -19.83
CA ASN A 80 -12.23 6.06 -20.79
C ASN A 80 -10.80 6.17 -20.27
N TYR A 81 -10.46 5.54 -19.16
CA TYR A 81 -9.09 5.51 -18.63
C TYR A 81 -8.84 4.22 -17.83
N ARG A 82 -7.58 3.90 -17.66
CA ARG A 82 -7.10 2.78 -16.87
C ARG A 82 -6.41 3.25 -15.62
N ILE A 83 -6.42 2.46 -14.56
CA ILE A 83 -5.73 2.79 -13.31
C ILE A 83 -4.69 1.72 -13.01
N LEU A 84 -3.44 2.14 -12.94
CA LEU A 84 -2.31 1.34 -12.48
C LEU A 84 -2.00 1.73 -11.04
N THR A 85 -2.21 0.81 -10.10
CA THR A 85 -1.90 1.03 -8.69
C THR A 85 -0.85 0.01 -8.25
N PRO A 86 0.43 0.40 -8.11
CA PRO A 86 1.43 -0.44 -7.47
C PRO A 86 1.27 -0.41 -5.94
N SER A 87 1.64 -1.49 -5.26
CA SER A 87 2.02 -1.42 -3.86
C SER A 87 3.35 -0.69 -3.75
N ARG A 88 3.40 0.42 -3.01
CA ARG A 88 4.66 1.16 -2.79
C ARG A 88 5.69 0.29 -2.06
N PRO A 89 7.00 0.51 -2.22
CA PRO A 89 8.02 -0.19 -1.45
C PRO A 89 7.73 -0.21 0.06
N GLY A 90 7.82 -1.41 0.66
CA GLY A 90 7.46 -1.65 2.06
C GLY A 90 6.00 -2.02 2.32
N TYR A 91 5.14 -2.02 1.29
CA TYR A 91 3.73 -2.39 1.40
C TYR A 91 3.43 -3.69 0.67
N LEU A 92 2.62 -4.53 1.32
CA LEU A 92 2.16 -5.83 0.81
C LEU A 92 3.34 -6.68 0.27
N ARG A 93 3.35 -7.01 -1.04
CA ARG A 93 4.38 -7.88 -1.63
C ARG A 93 5.52 -7.14 -2.31
N THR A 94 5.53 -5.80 -2.30
CA THR A 94 6.66 -5.01 -2.81
C THR A 94 7.67 -4.79 -1.68
N ALA A 95 8.89 -5.31 -1.84
CA ALA A 95 9.92 -5.22 -0.81
C ALA A 95 10.33 -3.76 -0.53
N LEU A 96 10.59 -3.43 0.74
CA LEU A 96 11.07 -2.11 1.14
C LEU A 96 12.41 -1.73 0.46
N SER A 97 13.25 -2.73 0.21
CA SER A 97 14.53 -2.56 -0.50
C SER A 97 14.41 -2.06 -1.94
N ASN A 98 13.21 -2.10 -2.53
CA ASN A 98 12.98 -1.57 -3.88
C ASN A 98 12.99 -0.04 -3.94
N GLY A 99 12.88 0.64 -2.77
CA GLY A 99 12.98 2.10 -2.67
C GLY A 99 12.66 2.63 -1.27
N LEU A 100 13.69 3.11 -0.56
CA LEU A 100 13.58 3.66 0.79
C LEU A 100 13.16 5.13 0.77
N SER A 101 13.76 5.92 -0.12
CA SER A 101 13.45 7.36 -0.25
C SER A 101 12.37 7.62 -1.30
N PRO A 102 11.74 8.80 -1.30
CA PRO A 102 10.81 9.20 -2.35
C PRO A 102 11.41 9.15 -3.76
N GLU A 103 12.70 9.46 -3.90
CA GLU A 103 13.45 9.41 -5.14
C GLU A 103 13.61 7.97 -5.63
N GLU A 104 14.00 7.06 -4.73
CA GLU A 104 14.14 5.63 -5.04
C GLU A 104 12.80 4.98 -5.36
N GLN A 105 11.71 5.40 -4.69
CA GLN A 105 10.35 4.98 -5.03
C GLN A 105 9.94 5.46 -6.42
N ALA A 106 10.31 6.68 -6.80
CA ALA A 106 10.08 7.17 -8.16
C ALA A 106 10.83 6.33 -9.21
N ASP A 107 12.08 5.95 -8.93
CA ASP A 107 12.86 5.04 -9.81
C ASP A 107 12.20 3.63 -9.88
N CYS A 108 11.64 3.14 -8.76
CA CYS A 108 10.89 1.88 -8.70
C CYS A 108 9.64 1.94 -9.61
N PHE A 109 8.87 3.02 -9.57
CA PHE A 109 7.70 3.19 -10.44
C PHE A 109 8.09 3.37 -11.91
N LYS A 110 9.24 4.01 -12.19
CA LYS A 110 9.75 4.06 -13.55
C LYS A 110 10.08 2.67 -14.08
N ALA A 111 10.75 1.85 -13.26
CA ALA A 111 11.05 0.47 -13.59
C ALA A 111 9.77 -0.37 -13.84
N LEU A 112 8.70 -0.13 -13.07
CA LEU A 112 7.40 -0.75 -13.31
C LEU A 112 6.81 -0.36 -14.66
N LEU A 113 6.82 0.94 -15.01
CA LEU A 113 6.32 1.39 -16.31
C LEU A 113 7.11 0.78 -17.46
N ASP A 114 8.44 0.70 -17.32
CA ASP A 114 9.30 0.09 -18.33
C ASP A 114 9.00 -1.40 -18.52
N ALA A 115 8.83 -2.14 -17.43
CA ALA A 115 8.51 -3.56 -17.48
C ALA A 115 7.10 -3.84 -18.07
N LEU A 116 6.18 -2.87 -17.94
CA LEU A 116 4.84 -2.93 -18.53
C LEU A 116 4.75 -2.30 -19.93
N GLU A 117 5.87 -1.82 -20.49
CA GLU A 117 5.96 -1.12 -21.79
C GLU A 117 5.03 0.11 -21.85
N ILE A 118 4.86 0.80 -20.71
CA ILE A 118 4.03 2.00 -20.58
C ILE A 118 4.91 3.24 -20.69
N ASN A 119 4.75 4.00 -21.77
CA ASN A 119 5.61 5.15 -22.04
C ASN A 119 5.21 6.39 -21.25
N LYS A 120 3.90 6.63 -21.04
CA LYS A 120 3.43 7.88 -20.46
C LYS A 120 2.11 7.71 -19.70
N VAL A 121 1.99 8.39 -18.54
CA VAL A 121 0.87 8.28 -17.61
C VAL A 121 0.45 9.64 -17.05
N PHE A 122 -0.78 9.76 -16.58
CA PHE A 122 -1.11 10.72 -15.52
C PHE A 122 -0.63 10.14 -14.19
N VAL A 123 -0.15 10.97 -13.28
CA VAL A 123 0.31 10.54 -11.95
C VAL A 123 -0.59 11.13 -10.90
N MET A 124 -1.04 10.32 -9.95
CA MET A 124 -1.77 10.79 -8.79
C MET A 124 -1.05 10.31 -7.52
N GLY A 125 -0.73 11.26 -6.66
CA GLY A 125 -0.19 10.99 -5.33
C GLY A 125 -1.26 11.25 -4.27
N VAL A 126 -1.58 10.24 -3.48
CA VAL A 126 -2.58 10.32 -2.40
C VAL A 126 -1.86 10.31 -1.06
N SER A 127 -2.12 11.28 -0.18
CA SER A 127 -1.56 11.33 1.18
C SER A 127 -0.06 11.04 1.19
N GLY A 128 0.41 9.99 1.85
CA GLY A 128 1.80 9.54 1.89
C GLY A 128 2.40 9.11 0.53
N GLY A 129 1.60 8.99 -0.54
CA GLY A 129 2.09 8.80 -1.92
C GLY A 129 2.54 10.10 -2.60
N GLY A 130 2.27 11.26 -1.97
CA GLY A 130 2.63 12.58 -2.49
C GLY A 130 4.12 12.76 -2.79
N PRO A 131 5.03 12.53 -1.83
CA PRO A 131 6.46 12.75 -2.04
C PRO A 131 7.01 11.97 -3.24
N SER A 132 6.70 10.68 -3.35
CA SER A 132 7.17 9.85 -4.45
C SER A 132 6.52 10.21 -5.79
N SER A 133 5.27 10.70 -5.82
CA SER A 133 4.62 11.19 -7.03
C SER A 133 5.23 12.49 -7.55
N MET A 134 5.59 13.40 -6.65
CA MET A 134 6.30 14.64 -7.00
C MET A 134 7.70 14.34 -7.53
N GLN A 135 8.44 13.43 -6.89
CA GLN A 135 9.74 12.98 -7.37
C GLN A 135 9.63 12.30 -8.74
N PHE A 136 8.61 11.47 -8.95
CA PHE A 136 8.39 10.85 -10.25
C PHE A 136 8.17 11.89 -11.36
N ALA A 137 7.29 12.86 -11.13
CA ALA A 137 6.99 13.91 -12.11
C ALA A 137 8.21 14.81 -12.40
N ALA A 138 9.00 15.13 -11.37
CA ALA A 138 10.20 15.96 -11.52
C ALA A 138 11.34 15.23 -12.25
N ARG A 139 11.55 13.94 -11.98
CA ARG A 139 12.66 13.15 -12.52
C ARG A 139 12.36 12.58 -13.92
N PHE A 140 11.08 12.29 -14.21
CA PHE A 140 10.64 11.67 -15.46
C PHE A 140 9.54 12.49 -16.17
N PRO A 141 9.75 13.79 -16.43
CA PRO A 141 8.71 14.66 -16.99
C PRO A 141 8.21 14.20 -18.37
N GLN A 142 9.07 13.54 -19.16
CA GLN A 142 8.69 12.97 -20.44
C GLN A 142 7.68 11.82 -20.33
N ASN A 143 7.61 11.16 -19.18
CA ASN A 143 6.70 10.05 -18.91
C ASN A 143 5.38 10.51 -18.23
N VAL A 144 5.18 11.82 -18.01
CA VAL A 144 4.05 12.37 -17.26
C VAL A 144 3.22 13.29 -18.15
N TYR A 145 1.90 12.99 -18.28
CA TYR A 145 0.93 13.90 -18.88
C TYR A 145 0.52 15.02 -17.92
N GLY A 146 0.45 14.72 -16.63
CA GLY A 146 0.07 15.63 -15.56
C GLY A 146 0.17 14.97 -14.19
N LEU A 147 0.32 15.79 -13.15
CA LEU A 147 0.39 15.38 -11.75
C LEU A 147 -0.85 15.86 -11.01
N ILE A 148 -1.48 14.96 -10.26
CA ILE A 148 -2.61 15.23 -9.35
C ILE A 148 -2.11 14.94 -7.94
N LEU A 149 -2.23 15.90 -7.04
CA LEU A 149 -1.94 15.75 -5.61
C LEU A 149 -3.26 15.77 -4.85
N PHE A 150 -3.63 14.62 -4.28
CA PHE A 150 -4.89 14.47 -3.55
C PHE A 150 -4.58 14.30 -2.06
N GLU A 151 -4.86 15.35 -1.28
CA GLU A 151 -4.53 15.42 0.16
C GLU A 151 -3.10 14.96 0.46
N ALA A 152 -2.18 15.28 -0.44
CA ALA A 152 -0.85 14.73 -0.50
C ALA A 152 0.09 15.41 0.51
N VAL A 153 0.94 14.62 1.14
CA VAL A 153 2.08 15.15 1.89
C VAL A 153 3.02 15.82 0.90
N SER A 154 3.32 17.10 1.09
CA SER A 154 4.13 17.92 0.18
C SER A 154 5.40 18.50 0.81
N TYR A 155 5.57 18.34 2.13
CA TYR A 155 6.75 18.80 2.87
C TYR A 155 7.09 17.79 3.98
N SER A 156 8.37 17.80 4.44
CA SER A 156 8.76 17.05 5.62
C SER A 156 8.17 17.71 6.87
N GLN A 157 7.54 16.94 7.74
CA GLN A 157 7.23 17.38 9.08
C GLN A 157 8.46 17.12 9.95
N ASP A 158 8.92 18.14 10.67
CA ASP A 158 9.86 17.92 11.75
C ASP A 158 9.05 17.33 12.91
N PHE A 159 9.18 16.03 13.11
CA PHE A 159 8.59 15.37 14.27
C PHE A 159 9.24 15.89 15.54
N THR A 160 8.43 16.27 16.52
CA THR A 160 8.92 16.58 17.87
C THR A 160 9.27 15.28 18.59
N LYS A 161 10.02 15.37 19.69
CA LYS A 161 10.28 14.19 20.54
C LYS A 161 8.99 13.53 21.06
N GLU A 162 7.95 14.32 21.29
CA GLU A 162 6.62 13.82 21.69
C GLU A 162 5.97 13.01 20.56
N ASP A 163 6.14 13.42 19.30
CA ASP A 163 5.65 12.68 18.14
C ASP A 163 6.41 11.36 17.96
N GLU A 164 7.73 11.35 18.19
CA GLU A 164 8.56 10.14 18.14
C GLU A 164 8.16 9.14 19.24
N GLU A 165 7.91 9.61 20.47
CA GLU A 165 7.43 8.78 21.58
C GLU A 165 6.05 8.19 21.30
N LEU A 166 5.15 8.94 20.64
CA LEU A 166 3.83 8.44 20.22
C LEU A 166 3.92 7.39 19.13
N ILE A 167 4.86 7.53 18.20
CA ILE A 167 5.10 6.54 17.12
C ILE A 167 5.66 5.26 17.73
N ASP A 168 6.67 5.34 18.60
CA ASP A 168 7.25 4.19 19.30
C ASP A 168 6.24 3.47 20.21
N ALA A 169 5.31 4.20 20.82
CA ALA A 169 4.25 3.63 21.63
C ALA A 169 3.14 2.94 20.79
N SER A 170 3.11 3.18 19.48
CA SER A 170 2.13 2.61 18.54
C SER A 170 2.61 1.34 17.82
N ASP A 171 3.76 0.76 18.22
CA ASP A 171 4.25 -0.51 17.70
C ASP A 171 3.24 -1.64 18.01
N PHE A 172 2.45 -1.97 16.97
CA PHE A 172 1.50 -3.07 16.94
C PHE A 172 2.12 -4.35 16.33
#